data_fe65736eac8548cdc63189c8a4b7fe23
#
_entry.id   fe65736eac8548cdc63189c8a4b7fe23
#
_cell.length_a   1.000
_cell.length_b   1.000
_cell.length_c   1.000
_cell.angle_alpha   90.00
_cell.angle_beta   90.00
_cell.angle_gamma   90.00
#
_symmetry.space_group_name_H-M   'P 1'
#
loop_
_entity.id
_entity.type
_entity.pdbx_description
1 polymer ?
#
loop_
_entity_poly.entity_id
_entity_poly.type
_entity_poly.pdbx_seq_one_letter_code
_entity_poly.pdbx_strand_id
1 'polypeptide(L)'
;MTYNDAIKGGFRLVNRNWQLVLIQLSVVFISSVGFFIIVGIPLAIAFIIFGVDLTGIADFRDILKILKEPSDMLSKYLGLFLIVLACFLLYLILIALLGMYVFGGSIGIIGRSLRDRSLKFHVRTFFEEAKRLFLPLLAFTSFIGIIFIVIAFVLGILGGGIAALVSFAQT
;
A
#
# COMPACT_ATOMS: atom_id res chain seq x y z
N MET A 1 -31.49 21.16 -3.57
CA MET A 1 -31.10 20.06 -2.67
C MET A 1 -30.31 20.67 -1.53
N THR A 2 -30.79 20.55 -0.30
CA THR A 2 -30.10 21.07 0.87
C THR A 2 -28.98 20.10 1.26
N TYR A 3 -27.85 20.61 1.80
CA TYR A 3 -26.72 19.80 2.26
C TYR A 3 -27.13 18.61 3.17
N ASN A 4 -28.10 18.87 4.07
CA ASN A 4 -28.70 17.85 4.92
C ASN A 4 -29.41 16.73 4.15
N ASP A 5 -30.04 17.03 3.01
CA ASP A 5 -30.72 16.02 2.17
C ASP A 5 -29.71 15.12 1.47
N ALA A 6 -28.55 15.66 1.08
CA ALA A 6 -27.46 14.89 0.49
C ALA A 6 -26.86 13.89 1.49
N ILE A 7 -26.62 14.34 2.74
CA ILE A 7 -26.10 13.49 3.82
C ILE A 7 -27.11 12.39 4.18
N LYS A 8 -28.39 12.74 4.41
CA LYS A 8 -29.44 11.75 4.68
C LYS A 8 -29.61 10.75 3.54
N GLY A 9 -29.50 11.23 2.28
CA GLY A 9 -29.51 10.38 1.10
C GLY A 9 -28.36 9.39 1.08
N GLY A 10 -27.15 9.85 1.41
CA GLY A 10 -25.94 9.00 1.53
C GLY A 10 -26.09 7.92 2.59
N PHE A 11 -26.51 8.28 3.80
CA PHE A 11 -26.74 7.31 4.89
C PHE A 11 -27.81 6.26 4.51
N ARG A 12 -28.89 6.66 3.86
CA ARG A 12 -29.92 5.74 3.40
C ARG A 12 -29.39 4.77 2.35
N LEU A 13 -28.50 5.23 1.47
CA LEU A 13 -27.87 4.41 0.44
C LEU A 13 -26.92 3.38 1.05
N VAL A 14 -26.09 3.79 2.01
CA VAL A 14 -25.20 2.90 2.76
C VAL A 14 -26.00 1.86 3.54
N ASN A 15 -27.02 2.27 4.27
CA ASN A 15 -27.86 1.35 5.04
C ASN A 15 -28.58 0.31 4.14
N ARG A 16 -28.99 0.72 2.96
CA ARG A 16 -29.59 -0.19 1.96
C ARG A 16 -28.59 -1.21 1.40
N ASN A 17 -27.32 -0.84 1.31
CA ASN A 17 -26.24 -1.65 0.75
C ASN A 17 -25.19 -2.00 1.82
N TRP A 18 -25.63 -2.29 3.04
CA TRP A 18 -24.74 -2.58 4.17
C TRP A 18 -23.75 -3.75 3.89
N GLN A 19 -24.13 -4.65 2.96
CA GLN A 19 -23.26 -5.72 2.49
C GLN A 19 -21.95 -5.19 1.85
N LEU A 20 -21.96 -4.00 1.25
CA LEU A 20 -20.73 -3.36 0.75
C LEU A 20 -19.76 -3.03 1.88
N VAL A 21 -20.30 -2.60 3.03
CA VAL A 21 -19.50 -2.32 4.24
C VAL A 21 -18.87 -3.61 4.74
N LEU A 22 -19.62 -4.71 4.76
CA LEU A 22 -19.08 -6.02 5.14
C LEU A 22 -17.99 -6.49 4.20
N ILE A 23 -18.15 -6.32 2.89
CA ILE A 23 -17.10 -6.68 1.91
C ILE A 23 -15.84 -5.84 2.19
N GLN A 24 -15.97 -4.55 2.41
CA GLN A 24 -14.81 -3.69 2.72
C GLN A 24 -14.14 -4.08 4.03
N LEU A 25 -14.91 -4.38 5.07
CA LEU A 25 -14.39 -4.86 6.35
C LEU A 25 -13.66 -6.19 6.19
N SER A 26 -14.23 -7.13 5.41
CA SER A 26 -13.58 -8.41 5.10
C SER A 26 -12.25 -8.21 4.35
N VAL A 27 -12.18 -7.27 3.44
CA VAL A 27 -10.94 -6.93 2.72
C VAL A 27 -9.89 -6.37 3.68
N VAL A 28 -10.27 -5.49 4.60
CA VAL A 28 -9.35 -4.97 5.63
C VAL A 28 -8.81 -6.12 6.50
N PHE A 29 -9.68 -7.03 6.91
CA PHE A 29 -9.28 -8.21 7.69
C PHE A 29 -8.32 -9.12 6.91
N ILE A 30 -8.68 -9.49 5.66
CA ILE A 30 -7.83 -10.31 4.79
C ILE A 30 -6.48 -9.62 4.53
N SER A 31 -6.49 -8.29 4.34
CA SER A 31 -5.27 -7.52 4.16
C SER A 31 -4.38 -7.56 5.39
N SER A 32 -4.95 -7.42 6.59
CA SER A 32 -4.20 -7.49 7.83
C SER A 32 -3.56 -8.87 8.02
N VAL A 33 -4.32 -9.95 7.81
CA VAL A 33 -3.80 -11.32 7.87
C VAL A 33 -2.73 -11.53 6.80
N GLY A 34 -2.97 -11.08 5.57
CA GLY A 34 -2.00 -11.14 4.47
C GLY A 34 -0.70 -10.41 4.78
N PHE A 35 -0.76 -9.25 5.43
CA PHE A 35 0.41 -8.52 5.89
C PHE A 35 1.25 -9.35 6.86
N PHE A 36 0.62 -9.92 7.88
CA PHE A 36 1.35 -10.75 8.86
C PHE A 36 1.99 -11.97 8.22
N ILE A 37 1.35 -12.60 7.23
CA ILE A 37 1.90 -13.78 6.55
C ILE A 37 3.02 -13.39 5.59
N ILE A 38 2.79 -12.41 4.71
CA ILE A 38 3.71 -12.10 3.60
C ILE A 38 4.90 -11.25 4.07
N VAL A 39 4.68 -10.35 5.02
CA VAL A 39 5.71 -9.43 5.52
C VAL A 39 6.15 -9.80 6.92
N GLY A 40 5.21 -10.09 7.82
CA GLY A 40 5.49 -10.35 9.23
C GLY A 40 6.36 -11.58 9.44
N ILE A 41 6.11 -12.68 8.73
CA ILE A 41 6.93 -13.91 8.87
C ILE A 41 8.36 -13.67 8.36
N PRO A 42 8.62 -13.18 7.14
CA PRO A 42 9.98 -12.87 6.70
C PRO A 42 10.70 -11.86 7.61
N LEU A 43 9.98 -10.86 8.10
CA LEU A 43 10.52 -9.87 9.02
C LEU A 43 10.90 -10.50 10.38
N ALA A 44 10.05 -11.38 10.92
CA ALA A 44 10.35 -12.10 12.18
C ALA A 44 11.58 -13.00 12.02
N ILE A 45 11.70 -13.72 10.89
CA ILE A 45 12.89 -14.53 10.57
C ILE A 45 14.13 -13.63 10.50
N ALA A 46 14.02 -12.47 9.83
CA ALA A 46 15.10 -11.51 9.76
C ALA A 46 15.56 -11.03 11.14
N PHE A 47 14.61 -10.71 12.01
CA PHE A 47 14.92 -10.31 13.41
C PHE A 47 15.55 -11.44 14.23
N ILE A 48 15.13 -12.70 14.03
CA ILE A 48 15.74 -13.84 14.72
C ILE A 48 17.19 -14.01 14.29
N ILE A 49 17.46 -14.00 12.97
CA ILE A 49 18.83 -14.15 12.43
C ILE A 49 19.72 -13.01 12.95
N PHE A 50 19.24 -11.77 12.87
CA PHE A 50 19.96 -10.61 13.36
C PHE A 50 20.17 -10.66 14.88
N GLY A 51 19.15 -11.08 15.64
CA GLY A 51 19.23 -11.21 17.10
C GLY A 51 20.22 -12.28 17.55
N VAL A 52 20.27 -13.43 16.88
CA VAL A 52 21.26 -14.48 17.16
C VAL A 52 22.68 -13.97 16.92
N ASP A 53 22.91 -13.23 15.85
CA ASP A 53 24.23 -12.63 15.59
C ASP A 53 24.61 -11.56 16.63
N LEU A 54 23.63 -10.78 17.12
CA LEU A 54 23.85 -9.79 18.18
C LEU A 54 24.17 -10.42 19.54
N THR A 55 23.62 -11.60 19.86
CA THR A 55 23.92 -12.30 21.12
C THR A 55 25.37 -12.83 21.18
N GLY A 56 26.02 -12.98 20.02
CA GLY A 56 27.46 -13.31 19.91
C GLY A 56 28.39 -12.12 20.17
N ILE A 57 27.83 -10.88 20.25
CA ILE A 57 28.58 -9.66 20.52
C ILE A 57 28.69 -9.50 22.06
N ALA A 58 29.73 -10.06 22.64
CA ALA A 58 29.91 -10.09 24.10
C ALA A 58 30.47 -8.77 24.67
N ASP A 59 31.06 -7.91 23.83
CA ASP A 59 31.78 -6.71 24.28
C ASP A 59 31.26 -5.41 23.68
N PHE A 60 31.21 -4.36 24.50
CA PHE A 60 30.87 -2.99 24.04
C PHE A 60 31.80 -2.48 22.93
N ARG A 61 33.01 -3.03 22.82
CA ARG A 61 33.96 -2.74 21.73
C ARG A 61 33.45 -3.22 20.35
N ASP A 62 32.73 -4.34 20.31
CA ASP A 62 32.18 -4.89 19.10
C ASP A 62 30.99 -4.03 18.57
N ILE A 63 30.21 -3.47 19.49
CA ILE A 63 29.16 -2.50 19.15
C ILE A 63 29.74 -1.22 18.52
N LEU A 64 30.86 -0.73 19.07
CA LEU A 64 31.57 0.43 18.54
C LEU A 64 32.19 0.13 17.15
N LYS A 65 32.63 -1.11 16.91
CA LYS A 65 33.15 -1.55 15.61
C LYS A 65 32.07 -1.59 14.55
N ILE A 66 30.89 -2.08 14.90
CA ILE A 66 29.69 -2.10 14.04
C ILE A 66 29.27 -0.67 13.66
N LEU A 67 29.32 0.27 14.61
CA LEU A 67 29.00 1.68 14.37
C LEU A 67 30.06 2.39 13.52
N LYS A 68 31.30 1.92 13.51
CA LYS A 68 32.39 2.49 12.71
C LYS A 68 32.44 1.94 11.28
N GLU A 69 32.03 0.72 11.08
CA GLU A 69 32.03 0.03 9.77
C GLU A 69 30.62 -0.51 9.41
N PRO A 70 29.64 0.39 9.19
CA PRO A 70 28.27 -0.01 8.87
C PRO A 70 28.17 -0.75 7.51
N SER A 71 29.19 -0.58 6.63
CA SER A 71 29.27 -1.25 5.33
C SER A 71 29.33 -2.77 5.43
N ASP A 72 30.03 -3.31 6.42
CA ASP A 72 30.21 -4.76 6.58
C ASP A 72 28.94 -5.43 7.07
N MET A 73 28.21 -4.78 7.97
CA MET A 73 26.89 -5.23 8.39
C MET A 73 25.89 -5.15 7.24
N LEU A 74 25.89 -4.04 6.50
CA LEU A 74 25.00 -3.88 5.37
C LEU A 74 25.24 -4.96 4.30
N SER A 75 26.51 -5.29 4.00
CA SER A 75 26.84 -6.33 3.03
C SER A 75 26.43 -7.73 3.51
N LYS A 76 26.59 -8.03 4.80
CA LYS A 76 26.20 -9.32 5.41
C LYS A 76 24.68 -9.55 5.37
N TYR A 77 23.90 -8.52 5.65
CA TYR A 77 22.42 -8.64 5.73
C TYR A 77 21.69 -8.10 4.50
N LEU A 78 22.41 -7.64 3.48
CA LEU A 78 21.81 -7.08 2.25
C LEU A 78 20.81 -8.04 1.62
N GLY A 79 21.16 -9.33 1.51
CA GLY A 79 20.29 -10.35 0.95
C GLY A 79 18.98 -10.50 1.74
N LEU A 80 19.08 -10.52 3.06
CA LEU A 80 17.93 -10.61 3.97
C LEU A 80 17.03 -9.37 3.84
N PHE A 81 17.64 -8.18 3.84
CA PHE A 81 16.95 -6.91 3.64
C PHE A 81 16.19 -6.89 2.29
N LEU A 82 16.86 -7.32 1.21
CA LEU A 82 16.24 -7.38 -0.12
C LEU A 82 15.05 -8.35 -0.16
N ILE A 83 15.13 -9.49 0.53
CA ILE A 83 14.01 -10.43 0.63
C ILE A 83 12.83 -9.80 1.35
N VAL A 84 13.05 -9.17 2.51
CA VAL A 84 11.98 -8.49 3.26
C VAL A 84 11.37 -7.36 2.44
N LEU A 85 12.20 -6.57 1.77
CA LEU A 85 11.75 -5.50 0.88
C LEU A 85 10.92 -6.04 -0.29
N ALA A 86 11.35 -7.14 -0.92
CA ALA A 86 10.62 -7.78 -2.00
C ALA A 86 9.25 -8.31 -1.53
N CYS A 87 9.19 -8.95 -0.36
CA CYS A 87 7.93 -9.40 0.27
C CYS A 87 7.00 -8.21 0.55
N PHE A 88 7.55 -7.11 1.06
CA PHE A 88 6.78 -5.89 1.31
C PHE A 88 6.22 -5.28 0.01
N LEU A 89 7.04 -5.16 -1.04
CA LEU A 89 6.59 -4.67 -2.35
C LEU A 89 5.55 -5.58 -2.97
N LEU A 90 5.74 -6.90 -2.88
CA LEU A 90 4.75 -7.88 -3.33
C LEU A 90 3.42 -7.69 -2.61
N TYR A 91 3.45 -7.54 -1.28
CA TYR A 91 2.25 -7.27 -0.49
C TYR A 91 1.55 -5.99 -0.94
N LEU A 92 2.29 -4.89 -1.16
CA LEU A 92 1.71 -3.62 -1.61
C LEU A 92 1.01 -3.77 -2.97
N ILE A 93 1.60 -4.51 -3.90
CA ILE A 93 0.98 -4.79 -5.20
C ILE A 93 -0.31 -5.59 -5.02
N LEU A 94 -0.29 -6.66 -4.23
CA LEU A 94 -1.46 -7.50 -4.00
C LEU A 94 -2.61 -6.72 -3.35
N ILE A 95 -2.32 -5.91 -2.33
CA ILE A 95 -3.35 -5.12 -1.64
C ILE A 95 -3.91 -4.00 -2.52
N ALA A 96 -3.07 -3.39 -3.36
CA ALA A 96 -3.51 -2.39 -4.32
C ALA A 96 -4.46 -2.99 -5.36
N LEU A 97 -4.12 -4.16 -5.94
CA LEU A 97 -4.98 -4.86 -6.89
C LEU A 97 -6.32 -5.28 -6.25
N LEU A 98 -6.27 -5.84 -5.04
CA LEU A 98 -7.48 -6.22 -4.30
C LEU A 98 -8.34 -4.99 -3.98
N GLY A 99 -7.73 -3.90 -3.52
CA GLY A 99 -8.39 -2.65 -3.24
C GLY A 99 -9.08 -2.06 -4.47
N MET A 100 -8.41 -2.02 -5.62
CA MET A 100 -8.99 -1.54 -6.88
C MET A 100 -10.17 -2.41 -7.33
N TYR A 101 -10.06 -3.73 -7.16
CA TYR A 101 -11.12 -4.66 -7.52
C TYR A 101 -12.39 -4.41 -6.69
N VAL A 102 -12.23 -4.29 -5.36
CA VAL A 102 -13.35 -4.06 -4.43
C VAL A 102 -13.92 -2.66 -4.59
N PHE A 103 -13.07 -1.66 -4.82
CA PHE A 103 -13.49 -0.28 -5.07
C PHE A 103 -14.31 -0.17 -6.36
N GLY A 104 -13.87 -0.84 -7.44
CA GLY A 104 -14.61 -0.91 -8.70
C GLY A 104 -15.99 -1.54 -8.53
N GLY A 105 -16.09 -2.66 -7.81
CA GLY A 105 -17.37 -3.29 -7.48
C GLY A 105 -18.29 -2.38 -6.66
N SER A 106 -17.73 -1.70 -5.67
CA SER A 106 -18.49 -0.77 -4.82
C SER A 106 -19.04 0.41 -5.61
N ILE A 107 -18.21 1.07 -6.43
CA ILE A 107 -18.66 2.18 -7.30
C ILE A 107 -19.73 1.70 -8.29
N GLY A 108 -19.53 0.52 -8.90
CA GLY A 108 -20.48 -0.03 -9.86
C GLY A 108 -21.85 -0.27 -9.24
N ILE A 109 -21.91 -0.86 -8.05
CA ILE A 109 -23.17 -1.09 -7.32
C ILE A 109 -23.82 0.24 -6.90
N ILE A 110 -23.05 1.19 -6.36
CA ILE A 110 -23.56 2.50 -5.97
C ILE A 110 -24.14 3.22 -7.19
N GLY A 111 -23.43 3.23 -8.32
CA GLY A 111 -23.88 3.84 -9.56
C GLY A 111 -25.19 3.26 -10.07
N ARG A 112 -25.34 1.92 -10.05
CA ARG A 112 -26.61 1.26 -10.41
C ARG A 112 -27.72 1.58 -9.42
N SER A 113 -27.43 1.57 -8.14
CA SER A 113 -28.40 1.84 -7.07
C SER A 113 -28.91 3.28 -7.07
N LEU A 114 -28.14 4.24 -7.60
CA LEU A 114 -28.57 5.61 -7.83
C LEU A 114 -29.51 5.72 -9.04
N ARG A 115 -29.26 4.93 -10.10
CA ARG A 115 -30.03 4.93 -11.32
C ARG A 115 -31.36 4.20 -11.15
N ASP A 116 -31.37 3.10 -10.41
CA ASP A 116 -32.56 2.32 -10.10
C ASP A 116 -32.65 2.05 -8.60
N ARG A 117 -33.57 2.75 -7.95
CA ARG A 117 -33.80 2.65 -6.49
C ARG A 117 -34.41 1.32 -6.05
N SER A 118 -34.91 0.49 -6.99
CA SER A 118 -35.50 -0.82 -6.69
C SER A 118 -34.45 -1.91 -6.55
N LEU A 119 -33.24 -1.71 -7.09
CA LEU A 119 -32.17 -2.70 -7.07
C LEU A 119 -31.66 -2.93 -5.67
N LYS A 120 -31.72 -4.21 -5.27
CA LYS A 120 -31.08 -4.74 -4.04
C LYS A 120 -29.67 -5.21 -4.39
N PHE A 121 -28.79 -5.19 -3.38
CA PHE A 121 -27.46 -5.75 -3.51
C PHE A 121 -27.48 -7.24 -3.87
N HIS A 122 -26.72 -7.62 -4.89
CA HIS A 122 -26.43 -8.99 -5.24
C HIS A 122 -24.93 -9.19 -5.41
N VAL A 123 -24.39 -10.19 -4.76
CA VAL A 123 -22.93 -10.51 -4.79
C VAL A 123 -22.45 -10.73 -6.23
N ARG A 124 -23.23 -11.45 -7.04
CA ARG A 124 -22.91 -11.69 -8.45
C ARG A 124 -22.74 -10.38 -9.23
N THR A 125 -23.68 -9.44 -9.06
CA THR A 125 -23.62 -8.13 -9.70
C THR A 125 -22.40 -7.33 -9.24
N PHE A 126 -22.02 -7.46 -7.96
CA PHE A 126 -20.80 -6.85 -7.43
C PHE A 126 -19.56 -7.34 -8.18
N PHE A 127 -19.40 -8.66 -8.35
CA PHE A 127 -18.26 -9.22 -9.07
C PHE A 127 -18.24 -8.87 -10.57
N GLU A 128 -19.41 -8.79 -11.21
CA GLU A 128 -19.55 -8.35 -12.60
C GLU A 128 -19.09 -6.90 -12.76
N GLU A 129 -19.53 -5.99 -11.89
CA GLU A 129 -19.12 -4.59 -11.89
C GLU A 129 -17.64 -4.42 -11.51
N ALA A 130 -17.15 -5.20 -10.52
CA ALA A 130 -15.75 -5.20 -10.15
C ALA A 130 -14.86 -5.57 -11.35
N LYS A 131 -15.17 -6.63 -12.07
CA LYS A 131 -14.44 -7.04 -13.29
C LYS A 131 -14.51 -5.98 -14.38
N ARG A 132 -15.67 -5.38 -14.60
CA ARG A 132 -15.87 -4.36 -15.62
C ARG A 132 -15.06 -3.10 -15.38
N LEU A 133 -14.99 -2.66 -14.11
CA LEU A 133 -14.31 -1.42 -13.72
C LEU A 133 -12.85 -1.62 -13.32
N PHE A 134 -12.41 -2.86 -13.10
CA PHE A 134 -11.04 -3.15 -12.65
C PHE A 134 -9.98 -2.61 -13.62
N LEU A 135 -10.09 -2.97 -14.90
CA LEU A 135 -9.11 -2.58 -15.91
C LEU A 135 -9.05 -1.07 -16.15
N PRO A 136 -10.18 -0.35 -16.31
CA PRO A 136 -10.18 1.11 -16.37
C PRO A 136 -9.59 1.78 -15.12
N LEU A 137 -9.90 1.28 -13.91
CA LEU A 137 -9.37 1.82 -12.67
C LEU A 137 -7.86 1.55 -12.55
N LEU A 138 -7.41 0.35 -12.91
CA LEU A 138 -6.00 0.01 -12.94
C LEU A 138 -5.23 0.91 -13.90
N ALA A 139 -5.73 1.09 -15.12
CA ALA A 139 -5.12 1.97 -16.12
C ALA A 139 -5.06 3.43 -15.63
N PHE A 140 -6.14 3.94 -15.06
CA PHE A 140 -6.21 5.30 -14.51
C PHE A 140 -5.24 5.50 -13.35
N THR A 141 -5.21 4.57 -12.40
CA THR A 141 -4.31 4.65 -11.24
C THR A 141 -2.85 4.51 -11.67
N SER A 142 -2.54 3.62 -12.62
CA SER A 142 -1.19 3.49 -13.18
C SER A 142 -0.75 4.76 -13.90
N PHE A 143 -1.63 5.39 -14.67
CA PHE A 143 -1.35 6.65 -15.35
C PHE A 143 -1.03 7.78 -14.34
N ILE A 144 -1.85 7.91 -13.29
CA ILE A 144 -1.59 8.86 -12.21
C ILE A 144 -0.25 8.54 -11.52
N GLY A 145 0.01 7.26 -11.24
CA GLY A 145 1.28 6.81 -10.64
C GLY A 145 2.49 7.21 -11.47
N ILE A 146 2.44 7.03 -12.80
CA ILE A 146 3.50 7.46 -13.71
C ILE A 146 3.72 8.97 -13.65
N ILE A 147 2.64 9.76 -13.63
CA ILE A 147 2.74 11.22 -13.48
C ILE A 147 3.46 11.59 -12.18
N PHE A 148 3.11 10.96 -11.05
CA PHE A 148 3.77 11.22 -9.78
C PHE A 148 5.26 10.84 -9.81
N ILE A 149 5.62 9.72 -10.43
CA ILE A 149 7.02 9.30 -10.60
C ILE A 149 7.80 10.33 -11.42
N VAL A 150 7.24 10.81 -12.52
CA VAL A 150 7.86 11.83 -13.36
C VAL A 150 8.07 13.13 -12.59
N ILE A 151 7.04 13.58 -11.85
CA ILE A 151 7.13 14.79 -11.02
C ILE A 151 8.21 14.61 -9.94
N ALA A 152 8.21 13.48 -9.23
CA ALA A 152 9.21 13.20 -8.20
C ALA A 152 10.63 13.16 -8.77
N PHE A 153 10.82 12.59 -9.96
CA PHE A 153 12.10 12.55 -10.66
C PHE A 153 12.58 13.95 -11.04
N VAL A 154 11.72 14.79 -11.61
CA VAL A 154 12.04 16.19 -11.96
C VAL A 154 12.41 16.99 -10.71
N LEU A 155 11.62 16.88 -9.64
CA LEU A 155 11.90 17.57 -8.38
C LEU A 155 13.21 17.06 -7.75
N GLY A 156 13.51 15.76 -7.85
CA GLY A 156 14.76 15.17 -7.38
C GLY A 156 15.99 15.74 -8.11
N ILE A 157 15.91 15.86 -9.44
CA ILE A 157 16.99 16.47 -10.25
C ILE A 157 17.17 17.95 -9.89
N LEU A 158 16.09 18.72 -9.79
CA LEU A 158 16.13 20.13 -9.45
C LEU A 158 16.69 20.33 -8.03
N GLY A 159 16.22 19.55 -7.05
CA GLY A 159 16.71 19.61 -5.66
C GLY A 159 18.18 19.21 -5.55
N GLY A 160 18.59 18.15 -6.22
CA GLY A 160 19.99 17.70 -6.27
C GLY A 160 20.89 18.72 -6.96
N GLY A 161 20.43 19.32 -8.04
CA GLY A 161 21.16 20.39 -8.76
C GLY A 161 21.37 21.63 -7.89
N ILE A 162 20.34 22.07 -7.18
CA ILE A 162 20.43 23.20 -6.25
C ILE A 162 21.41 22.90 -5.10
N ALA A 163 21.31 21.70 -4.50
CA ALA A 163 22.21 21.28 -3.42
C ALA A 163 23.68 21.26 -3.88
N ALA A 164 23.93 20.75 -5.09
CA ALA A 164 25.28 20.77 -5.68
C ALA A 164 25.81 22.21 -5.88
N LEU A 165 24.99 23.12 -6.41
CA LEU A 165 25.38 24.54 -6.61
C LEU A 165 25.68 25.24 -5.28
N VAL A 166 24.89 24.99 -4.24
CA VAL A 166 25.14 25.55 -2.89
C VAL A 166 26.43 25.00 -2.32
N SER A 167 26.72 23.72 -2.49
CA SER A 167 27.97 23.11 -2.04
C SER A 167 29.20 23.71 -2.73
N PHE A 168 29.13 23.96 -4.04
CA PHE A 168 30.21 24.61 -4.79
C PHE A 168 30.42 26.08 -4.39
N ALA A 169 29.38 26.79 -3.94
CA ALA A 169 29.47 28.19 -3.52
C ALA A 169 30.07 28.35 -2.09
N GLN A 170 30.18 27.26 -1.34
CA GLN A 170 30.75 27.29 0.03
C GLN A 170 32.21 26.84 0.10
N THR A 171 32.78 26.37 -1.01
CA THR A 171 34.21 26.07 -1.17
C THR A 171 34.94 27.18 -1.88
#